data_95db936703206d3eea82e50c0d11d1d5
#
_entry.id   95db936703206d3eea82e50c0d11d1d5
#
_cell.length_a   1.000
_cell.length_b   1.000
_cell.length_c   1.000
_cell.angle_alpha   90.00
_cell.angle_beta   90.00
_cell.angle_gamma   90.00
#
_symmetry.space_group_name_H-M   'P 1'
#
loop_
_entity.id
_entity.type
_entity.pdbx_description
1 polymer ?
#
loop_
_entity_poly.entity_id
_entity_poly.type
_entity_poly.pdbx_seq_one_letter_code
_entity_poly.pdbx_strand_id
1 'polypeptide(L)'
;MNDYIVRATAADHSIRAFAITSKNIVEEARKDHNTSPVITAVLGRLLSGAAMMGTMMKGEKDLLTVQIQCQGPAQGLTVTADSAGHVKGFPRVADVELPPNALGKLDVGGALGLGVMSVIKDMGLKEPYVGQIALQTGEIAEDLTYYYATSEQTPSSVALGVLMNKDNTVRQAGGFIIQLMPFTPDEVVDALEKKISEIASVTEMLEEGNTPEQILEIILGDFGLEITDTLPAAFQCDCSKERVSRAISTLSKKDLDDIINDGEAIEVKCQFCNKAYHFEVDELKEMRK
;
A
#
# COMPACT_ATOMS: atom_id res chain seq x y z
N MET A 1 12.94 15.52 1.36
CA MET A 1 12.50 14.98 2.66
C MET A 1 12.34 13.48 2.50
N ASN A 2 12.64 12.68 3.51
CA ASN A 2 12.34 11.25 3.49
C ASN A 2 10.88 11.05 3.86
N ASP A 3 10.27 9.99 3.34
CA ASP A 3 8.91 9.61 3.72
C ASP A 3 8.89 9.08 5.15
N TYR A 4 7.78 9.30 5.86
CA TYR A 4 7.61 8.85 7.24
C TYR A 4 6.15 8.76 7.63
N ILE A 5 5.90 8.01 8.69
CA ILE A 5 4.58 7.80 9.29
C ILE A 5 4.57 8.40 10.67
N VAL A 6 3.52 9.14 11.00
CA VAL A 6 3.24 9.66 12.34
C VAL A 6 2.09 8.85 12.93
N ARG A 7 2.26 8.45 14.19
CA ARG A 7 1.21 7.84 15.02
C ARG A 7 0.74 8.84 16.06
N ALA A 8 -0.55 8.87 16.32
CA ALA A 8 -1.12 9.77 17.29
C ALA A 8 -2.35 9.18 17.97
N THR A 9 -2.71 9.77 19.10
CA THR A 9 -3.98 9.57 19.80
C THR A 9 -4.65 10.91 20.03
N ALA A 10 -5.96 10.89 20.26
CA ALA A 10 -6.74 12.07 20.62
C ALA A 10 -7.96 11.66 21.45
N ALA A 11 -8.67 12.63 22.02
CA ALA A 11 -9.88 12.44 22.83
C ALA A 11 -9.66 11.38 23.95
N ASP A 12 -8.67 11.60 24.82
CA ASP A 12 -8.31 10.69 25.90
C ASP A 12 -8.14 9.23 25.41
N HIS A 13 -7.37 9.04 24.30
CA HIS A 13 -7.13 7.78 23.63
C HIS A 13 -8.35 7.10 22.99
N SER A 14 -9.50 7.78 22.91
CA SER A 14 -10.68 7.27 22.19
C SER A 14 -10.48 7.29 20.67
N ILE A 15 -9.51 8.08 20.16
CA ILE A 15 -9.14 8.14 18.76
C ILE A 15 -7.69 7.67 18.60
N ARG A 16 -7.43 6.81 17.63
CA ARG A 16 -6.10 6.45 17.15
C ARG A 16 -5.93 6.94 15.71
N ALA A 17 -4.80 7.55 15.40
CA ALA A 17 -4.55 8.11 14.08
C ALA A 17 -3.16 7.80 13.56
N PHE A 18 -3.07 7.70 12.23
CA PHE A 18 -1.85 7.52 11.47
C PHE A 18 -1.88 8.49 10.29
N ALA A 19 -0.76 9.13 10.00
CA ALA A 19 -0.61 9.92 8.78
C ALA A 19 0.76 9.64 8.14
N ILE A 20 0.83 9.71 6.81
CA ILE A 20 2.03 9.40 6.04
C ILE A 20 2.28 10.43 4.94
N THR A 21 3.56 10.78 4.72
CA THR A 21 4.06 11.21 3.41
C THR A 21 4.68 10.01 2.72
N SER A 22 4.41 9.81 1.43
CA SER A 22 4.81 8.61 0.69
C SER A 22 5.28 8.92 -0.74
N LYS A 23 5.67 10.16 -1.00
CA LYS A 23 6.09 10.62 -2.34
C LYS A 23 7.24 9.78 -2.91
N ASN A 24 8.28 9.51 -2.10
CA ASN A 24 9.44 8.75 -2.58
C ASN A 24 9.11 7.27 -2.74
N ILE A 25 8.29 6.71 -1.85
CA ILE A 25 7.78 5.33 -1.95
C ILE A 25 7.05 5.13 -3.28
N VAL A 26 6.15 6.05 -3.60
CA VAL A 26 5.32 5.95 -4.82
C VAL A 26 6.16 6.20 -6.08
N GLU A 27 7.09 7.16 -6.03
CA GLU A 27 7.99 7.46 -7.16
C GLU A 27 8.96 6.30 -7.43
N GLU A 28 9.46 5.61 -6.40
CA GLU A 28 10.29 4.42 -6.55
C GLU A 28 9.50 3.29 -7.23
N ALA A 29 8.30 2.98 -6.72
CA ALA A 29 7.41 2.00 -7.33
C ALA A 29 7.07 2.35 -8.80
N ARG A 30 6.80 3.65 -9.08
CA ARG A 30 6.56 4.13 -10.44
C ARG A 30 7.74 3.87 -11.37
N LYS A 31 8.96 4.15 -10.91
CA LYS A 31 10.20 3.91 -11.69
C LYS A 31 10.44 2.43 -11.91
N ASP A 32 10.37 1.63 -10.86
CA ASP A 32 10.62 0.19 -10.92
C ASP A 32 9.69 -0.53 -11.91
N HIS A 33 8.43 -0.10 -11.96
CA HIS A 33 7.41 -0.74 -12.80
C HIS A 33 7.04 0.07 -14.05
N ASN A 34 7.59 1.27 -14.22
CA ASN A 34 7.24 2.20 -15.32
C ASN A 34 5.73 2.38 -15.47
N THR A 35 5.05 2.67 -14.36
CA THR A 35 3.59 2.74 -14.33
C THR A 35 3.05 4.00 -15.00
N SER A 36 1.92 3.86 -15.71
CA SER A 36 1.12 4.98 -16.20
C SER A 36 0.55 5.82 -15.05
N PRO A 37 0.12 7.08 -15.27
CA PRO A 37 -0.36 7.96 -14.20
C PRO A 37 -1.48 7.35 -13.36
N VAL A 38 -2.47 6.70 -13.97
CA VAL A 38 -3.59 6.09 -13.24
C VAL A 38 -3.13 4.90 -12.41
N ILE A 39 -2.24 4.06 -12.92
CA ILE A 39 -1.70 2.91 -12.17
C ILE A 39 -0.76 3.38 -11.06
N THR A 40 0.00 4.46 -11.28
CA THR A 40 0.78 5.09 -10.21
C THR A 40 -0.13 5.57 -9.08
N ALA A 41 -1.28 6.17 -9.39
CA ALA A 41 -2.24 6.60 -8.38
C ALA A 41 -2.88 5.42 -7.63
N VAL A 42 -3.29 4.37 -8.34
CA VAL A 42 -3.84 3.13 -7.74
C VAL A 42 -2.82 2.49 -6.81
N LEU A 43 -1.63 2.18 -7.33
CA LEU A 43 -0.57 1.51 -6.55
C LEU A 43 -0.09 2.38 -5.39
N GLY A 44 0.09 3.68 -5.61
CA GLY A 44 0.57 4.62 -4.61
C GLY A 44 -0.39 4.79 -3.44
N ARG A 45 -1.70 4.86 -3.68
CA ARG A 45 -2.70 4.86 -2.61
C ARG A 45 -2.63 3.57 -1.80
N LEU A 46 -2.53 2.41 -2.46
CA LEU A 46 -2.45 1.12 -1.77
C LEU A 46 -1.14 0.99 -0.97
N LEU A 47 -0.01 1.44 -1.50
CA LEU A 47 1.28 1.50 -0.79
C LEU A 47 1.19 2.36 0.46
N SER A 48 0.61 3.56 0.36
CA SER A 48 0.44 4.49 1.48
C SER A 48 -0.44 3.89 2.59
N GLY A 49 -1.59 3.33 2.22
CA GLY A 49 -2.48 2.66 3.14
C GLY A 49 -1.83 1.45 3.81
N ALA A 50 -1.20 0.57 3.03
CA ALA A 50 -0.54 -0.63 3.53
C ALA A 50 0.67 -0.30 4.43
N ALA A 51 1.45 0.75 4.14
CA ALA A 51 2.55 1.17 5.00
C ALA A 51 2.05 1.57 6.40
N MET A 52 0.99 2.38 6.48
CA MET A 52 0.36 2.71 7.78
C MET A 52 -0.19 1.48 8.48
N MET A 53 -0.90 0.60 7.74
CA MET A 53 -1.46 -0.66 8.28
C MET A 53 -0.37 -1.61 8.80
N GLY A 54 0.75 -1.72 8.09
CA GLY A 54 1.90 -2.51 8.51
C GLY A 54 2.42 -2.09 9.87
N THR A 55 2.53 -0.78 10.11
CA THR A 55 3.00 -0.25 11.41
C THR A 55 2.01 -0.48 12.56
N MET A 56 0.77 -0.92 12.30
CA MET A 56 -0.17 -1.34 13.34
C MET A 56 0.12 -2.75 13.87
N MET A 57 0.93 -3.54 13.14
CA MET A 57 1.36 -4.87 13.57
C MET A 57 2.41 -4.76 14.68
N LYS A 58 2.48 -5.77 15.55
CA LYS A 58 3.28 -5.70 16.78
C LYS A 58 4.60 -6.48 16.71
N GLY A 59 4.63 -7.53 15.91
CA GLY A 59 5.80 -8.39 15.78
C GLY A 59 6.78 -7.88 14.73
N GLU A 60 8.07 -7.93 14.99
CA GLU A 60 9.11 -7.54 14.03
C GLU A 60 9.10 -8.39 12.74
N LYS A 61 8.55 -9.58 12.80
CA LYS A 61 8.45 -10.53 11.67
C LYS A 61 7.05 -10.57 11.07
N ASP A 62 6.12 -9.83 11.63
CA ASP A 62 4.77 -9.77 11.10
C ASP A 62 4.78 -9.14 9.71
N LEU A 63 3.99 -9.71 8.81
CA LEU A 63 3.88 -9.25 7.44
C LEU A 63 2.41 -9.02 7.08
N LEU A 64 2.13 -7.81 6.64
CA LEU A 64 0.84 -7.46 6.02
C LEU A 64 0.95 -7.66 4.51
N THR A 65 -0.04 -8.30 3.90
CA THR A 65 -0.21 -8.32 2.45
C THR A 65 -1.61 -7.82 2.11
N VAL A 66 -1.70 -6.81 1.24
CA VAL A 66 -2.96 -6.35 0.66
C VAL A 66 -2.95 -6.69 -0.81
N GLN A 67 -3.91 -7.52 -1.23
CA GLN A 67 -4.05 -7.96 -2.61
C GLN A 67 -5.40 -7.52 -3.15
N ILE A 68 -5.39 -6.91 -4.33
CA ILE A 68 -6.59 -6.60 -5.10
C ILE A 68 -6.59 -7.48 -6.35
N GLN A 69 -7.69 -8.18 -6.56
CA GLN A 69 -7.99 -8.88 -7.81
C GLN A 69 -9.23 -8.23 -8.41
N CYS A 70 -9.14 -7.78 -9.65
CA CYS A 70 -10.20 -6.99 -10.25
C CYS A 70 -10.39 -7.28 -11.74
N GLN A 71 -11.56 -6.88 -12.27
CA GLN A 71 -11.94 -7.08 -13.67
C GLN A 71 -11.60 -5.88 -14.55
N GLY A 72 -11.25 -4.74 -13.95
CA GLY A 72 -10.82 -3.57 -14.69
C GLY A 72 -9.45 -3.74 -15.35
N PRO A 73 -9.00 -2.78 -16.16
CA PRO A 73 -7.79 -2.90 -16.95
C PRO A 73 -6.50 -3.06 -16.13
N ALA A 74 -6.49 -2.65 -14.85
CA ALA A 74 -5.37 -2.90 -13.94
C ALA A 74 -5.19 -4.38 -13.57
N GLN A 75 -6.25 -5.22 -13.68
CA GLN A 75 -6.30 -6.65 -13.36
C GLN A 75 -5.93 -7.01 -11.91
N GLY A 76 -5.32 -6.13 -11.18
CA GLY A 76 -5.01 -6.28 -9.76
C GLY A 76 -3.65 -5.74 -9.35
N LEU A 77 -3.41 -5.76 -8.04
CA LEU A 77 -2.20 -5.26 -7.38
C LEU A 77 -1.89 -6.13 -6.17
N THR A 78 -0.63 -6.17 -5.79
CA THR A 78 -0.20 -6.79 -4.53
C THR A 78 0.80 -5.86 -3.84
N VAL A 79 0.54 -5.57 -2.57
CA VAL A 79 1.41 -4.75 -1.72
C VAL A 79 1.69 -5.52 -0.44
N THR A 80 2.93 -5.49 0.04
CA THR A 80 3.32 -6.02 1.35
C THR A 80 3.96 -4.92 2.19
N ALA A 81 3.69 -4.92 3.49
CA ALA A 81 4.25 -3.97 4.45
C ALA A 81 4.59 -4.67 5.77
N ASP A 82 5.57 -4.15 6.50
CA ASP A 82 5.99 -4.63 7.81
C ASP A 82 5.75 -3.59 8.92
N SER A 83 6.07 -3.96 10.15
CA SER A 83 5.92 -3.09 11.33
C SER A 83 6.95 -1.96 11.41
N ALA A 84 8.02 -2.01 10.61
CA ALA A 84 9.09 -1.01 10.59
C ALA A 84 8.84 0.13 9.59
N GLY A 85 7.73 0.09 8.83
CA GLY A 85 7.38 1.09 7.82
C GLY A 85 7.95 0.79 6.43
N HIS A 86 8.49 -0.40 6.21
CA HIS A 86 8.89 -0.81 4.88
C HIS A 86 7.68 -1.34 4.10
N VAL A 87 7.59 -0.93 2.84
CA VAL A 87 6.51 -1.34 1.96
C VAL A 87 7.07 -1.64 0.57
N LYS A 88 6.47 -2.57 -0.13
CA LYS A 88 6.76 -2.88 -1.54
C LYS A 88 5.49 -3.40 -2.21
N GLY A 89 5.38 -3.19 -3.52
CA GLY A 89 4.20 -3.64 -4.24
C GLY A 89 4.38 -3.55 -5.73
N PHE A 90 3.48 -4.21 -6.46
CA PHE A 90 3.49 -4.22 -7.92
C PHE A 90 2.06 -4.32 -8.47
N PRO A 91 1.79 -3.73 -9.66
CA PRO A 91 0.57 -3.90 -10.41
C PRO A 91 0.66 -5.14 -11.31
N ARG A 92 -0.46 -5.76 -11.66
CA ARG A 92 -0.50 -6.80 -12.72
C ARG A 92 -0.30 -6.21 -14.11
N VAL A 93 -0.91 -5.05 -14.36
CA VAL A 93 -0.75 -4.28 -15.59
C VAL A 93 -0.23 -2.90 -15.21
N ALA A 94 0.97 -2.59 -15.66
CA ALA A 94 1.65 -1.34 -15.30
C ALA A 94 1.22 -0.16 -16.16
N ASP A 95 0.85 -0.42 -17.40
CA ASP A 95 0.49 0.60 -18.38
C ASP A 95 -1.00 0.49 -18.76
N VAL A 96 -1.78 1.42 -18.24
CA VAL A 96 -3.22 1.55 -18.50
C VAL A 96 -3.53 3.00 -18.83
N GLU A 97 -4.16 3.22 -19.96
CA GLU A 97 -4.65 4.54 -20.36
C GLU A 97 -6.16 4.62 -20.16
N LEU A 98 -6.60 5.57 -19.33
CA LEU A 98 -8.00 5.90 -19.13
C LEU A 98 -8.22 7.41 -19.22
N PRO A 99 -9.36 7.85 -19.76
CA PRO A 99 -9.73 9.26 -19.68
C PRO A 99 -9.93 9.67 -18.23
N PRO A 100 -9.77 10.96 -17.90
CA PRO A 100 -10.14 11.47 -16.59
C PRO A 100 -11.60 11.12 -16.24
N ASN A 101 -11.88 10.91 -14.95
CA ASN A 101 -13.23 10.73 -14.45
C ASN A 101 -14.08 12.02 -14.59
N ALA A 102 -15.35 11.96 -14.21
CA ALA A 102 -16.28 13.11 -14.31
C ALA A 102 -15.83 14.37 -13.52
N LEU A 103 -14.91 14.22 -12.57
CA LEU A 103 -14.31 15.31 -11.80
C LEU A 103 -12.98 15.81 -12.36
N GLY A 104 -12.57 15.32 -13.55
CA GLY A 104 -11.28 15.67 -14.17
C GLY A 104 -10.06 15.07 -13.46
N LYS A 105 -10.25 14.07 -12.59
CA LYS A 105 -9.19 13.36 -11.85
C LYS A 105 -8.85 12.04 -12.55
N LEU A 106 -7.71 11.45 -12.18
CA LEU A 106 -7.35 10.08 -12.62
C LEU A 106 -8.45 9.10 -12.19
N ASP A 107 -8.91 8.29 -13.11
CA ASP A 107 -10.03 7.35 -12.91
C ASP A 107 -9.53 6.04 -12.25
N VAL A 108 -9.24 6.13 -10.96
CA VAL A 108 -8.73 5.00 -10.15
C VAL A 108 -9.79 3.91 -10.04
N GLY A 109 -11.04 4.29 -9.75
CA GLY A 109 -12.16 3.35 -9.69
C GLY A 109 -12.38 2.62 -11.02
N GLY A 110 -12.34 3.34 -12.16
CA GLY A 110 -12.43 2.75 -13.49
C GLY A 110 -11.27 1.82 -13.83
N ALA A 111 -10.06 2.10 -13.33
CA ALA A 111 -8.91 1.22 -13.52
C ALA A 111 -9.07 -0.14 -12.82
N LEU A 112 -9.75 -0.18 -11.67
CA LEU A 112 -10.01 -1.40 -10.90
C LEU A 112 -11.32 -2.08 -11.32
N GLY A 113 -12.39 -1.33 -11.49
CA GLY A 113 -13.71 -1.88 -11.75
C GLY A 113 -14.17 -2.83 -10.62
N LEU A 114 -14.97 -3.85 -10.97
CA LEU A 114 -15.39 -4.84 -9.99
C LEU A 114 -14.21 -5.70 -9.52
N GLY A 115 -14.11 -5.95 -8.23
CA GLY A 115 -13.01 -6.70 -7.68
C GLY A 115 -13.16 -7.05 -6.21
N VAL A 116 -12.14 -7.69 -5.70
CA VAL A 116 -12.03 -8.13 -4.30
C VAL A 116 -10.70 -7.65 -3.75
N MET A 117 -10.75 -7.09 -2.55
CA MET A 117 -9.58 -6.76 -1.74
C MET A 117 -9.44 -7.80 -0.63
N SER A 118 -8.26 -8.41 -0.52
CA SER A 118 -7.88 -9.34 0.54
C SER A 118 -6.76 -8.73 1.37
N VAL A 119 -6.96 -8.66 2.67
CA VAL A 119 -5.95 -8.22 3.66
C VAL A 119 -5.50 -9.43 4.44
N ILE A 120 -4.24 -9.80 4.31
CA ILE A 120 -3.62 -10.98 4.90
C ILE A 120 -2.61 -10.52 5.93
N LYS A 121 -2.78 -10.94 7.19
CA LYS A 121 -1.86 -10.65 8.30
C LYS A 121 -1.17 -11.94 8.71
N ASP A 122 0.11 -12.08 8.33
CA ASP A 122 0.97 -13.17 8.81
C ASP A 122 1.68 -12.74 10.09
N MET A 123 1.25 -13.30 11.19
CA MET A 123 1.80 -13.04 12.54
C MET A 123 2.59 -14.25 13.07
N GLY A 124 3.08 -15.11 12.18
CA GLY A 124 3.81 -16.33 12.55
C GLY A 124 2.93 -17.41 13.17
N LEU A 125 1.62 -17.32 13.05
CA LEU A 125 0.68 -18.35 13.48
C LEU A 125 0.59 -19.48 12.44
N LYS A 126 -0.06 -20.60 12.80
CA LYS A 126 -0.23 -21.74 11.89
C LYS A 126 -0.90 -21.35 10.57
N GLU A 127 -1.86 -20.43 10.63
CA GLU A 127 -2.54 -19.86 9.48
C GLU A 127 -2.59 -18.34 9.63
N PRO A 128 -2.38 -17.56 8.55
CA PRO A 128 -2.52 -16.13 8.59
C PRO A 128 -4.00 -15.73 8.77
N TYR A 129 -4.23 -14.59 9.38
CA TYR A 129 -5.55 -13.96 9.35
C TYR A 129 -5.83 -13.41 7.96
N VAL A 130 -7.01 -13.67 7.42
CA VAL A 130 -7.43 -13.17 6.09
C VAL A 130 -8.80 -12.50 6.22
N GLY A 131 -8.83 -11.18 5.99
CA GLY A 131 -10.06 -10.42 5.80
C GLY A 131 -10.27 -10.14 4.31
N GLN A 132 -11.50 -10.25 3.83
CA GLN A 132 -11.81 -10.07 2.41
C GLN A 132 -13.09 -9.26 2.23
N ILE A 133 -13.08 -8.34 1.28
CA ILE A 133 -14.23 -7.52 0.91
C ILE A 133 -14.37 -7.43 -0.62
N ALA A 134 -15.59 -7.24 -1.11
CA ALA A 134 -15.78 -6.73 -2.46
C ALA A 134 -15.43 -5.24 -2.50
N LEU A 135 -14.76 -4.77 -3.56
CA LEU A 135 -14.52 -3.35 -3.76
C LEU A 135 -15.84 -2.61 -3.85
N GLN A 136 -15.96 -1.51 -3.13
CA GLN A 136 -17.16 -0.68 -3.10
C GLN A 136 -17.11 0.37 -4.21
N THR A 137 -15.99 1.06 -4.32
CA THR A 137 -15.78 2.14 -5.30
C THR A 137 -14.52 1.95 -6.15
N GLY A 138 -13.56 1.18 -5.66
CA GLY A 138 -12.23 1.06 -6.26
C GLY A 138 -11.32 2.27 -6.00
N GLU A 139 -11.77 3.25 -5.20
CA GLU A 139 -10.94 4.42 -4.84
C GLU A 139 -9.90 4.12 -3.75
N ILE A 140 -9.75 2.86 -3.31
CA ILE A 140 -8.83 2.33 -2.31
C ILE A 140 -9.11 2.85 -0.89
N ALA A 141 -9.21 4.16 -0.69
CA ALA A 141 -9.45 4.75 0.62
C ALA A 141 -10.82 4.36 1.19
N GLU A 142 -11.86 4.46 0.37
CA GLU A 142 -13.22 4.05 0.72
C GLU A 142 -13.32 2.54 0.91
N ASP A 143 -12.61 1.76 0.09
CA ASP A 143 -12.57 0.31 0.21
C ASP A 143 -11.87 -0.12 1.52
N LEU A 144 -10.78 0.55 1.93
CA LEU A 144 -10.13 0.32 3.22
C LEU A 144 -11.01 0.76 4.39
N THR A 145 -11.74 1.87 4.26
CA THR A 145 -12.73 2.29 5.27
C THR A 145 -13.79 1.22 5.46
N TYR A 146 -14.32 0.67 4.36
CA TYR A 146 -15.29 -0.43 4.39
C TYR A 146 -14.69 -1.71 4.97
N TYR A 147 -13.44 -2.04 4.62
CA TYR A 147 -12.72 -3.19 5.20
C TYR A 147 -12.61 -3.08 6.71
N TYR A 148 -12.21 -1.93 7.24
CA TYR A 148 -12.11 -1.73 8.67
C TYR A 148 -13.46 -1.88 9.38
N ALA A 149 -14.51 -1.32 8.82
CA ALA A 149 -15.84 -1.40 9.40
C ALA A 149 -16.40 -2.83 9.43
N THR A 150 -16.21 -3.59 8.34
CA THR A 150 -16.86 -4.90 8.15
C THR A 150 -16.00 -6.08 8.61
N SER A 151 -14.69 -6.05 8.38
CA SER A 151 -13.78 -7.16 8.70
C SER A 151 -13.09 -6.98 10.05
N GLU A 152 -12.67 -5.76 10.38
CA GLU A 152 -11.99 -5.45 11.65
C GLU A 152 -12.95 -4.95 12.74
N GLN A 153 -14.20 -4.62 12.38
CA GLN A 153 -15.21 -4.03 13.28
C GLN A 153 -14.68 -2.78 13.99
N THR A 154 -13.86 -2.01 13.30
CA THR A 154 -13.24 -0.78 13.80
C THR A 154 -13.71 0.39 12.93
N PRO A 155 -14.60 1.26 13.42
CA PRO A 155 -15.02 2.44 12.68
C PRO A 155 -13.80 3.29 12.34
N SER A 156 -13.60 3.57 11.06
CA SER A 156 -12.41 4.23 10.56
C SER A 156 -12.73 5.22 9.46
N SER A 157 -11.93 6.27 9.35
CA SER A 157 -11.88 7.16 8.20
C SER A 157 -10.49 7.04 7.56
N VAL A 158 -10.47 6.74 6.26
CA VAL A 158 -9.23 6.63 5.48
C VAL A 158 -9.28 7.65 4.36
N ALA A 159 -8.20 8.41 4.21
CA ALA A 159 -8.01 9.28 3.07
C ALA A 159 -6.60 9.08 2.49
N LEU A 160 -6.53 8.85 1.18
CA LEU A 160 -5.30 8.55 0.46
C LEU A 160 -5.27 9.38 -0.83
N GLY A 161 -4.11 9.91 -1.17
CA GLY A 161 -3.96 10.72 -2.35
C GLY A 161 -2.61 10.55 -3.03
N VAL A 162 -2.63 10.61 -4.37
CA VAL A 162 -1.44 10.68 -5.22
C VAL A 162 -1.69 11.74 -6.27
N LEU A 163 -0.81 12.71 -6.36
CA LEU A 163 -0.83 13.78 -7.35
C LEU A 163 0.36 13.62 -8.29
N MET A 164 0.08 13.64 -9.59
CA MET A 164 1.08 13.46 -10.64
C MET A 164 1.46 14.79 -11.30
N ASN A 165 2.72 14.93 -11.68
CA ASN A 165 3.17 15.97 -12.59
C ASN A 165 2.83 15.60 -14.04
N LYS A 166 2.90 16.59 -14.92
CA LYS A 166 2.64 16.40 -16.37
C LYS A 166 3.67 15.48 -17.05
N ASP A 167 4.85 15.34 -16.49
CA ASP A 167 5.94 14.46 -16.97
C ASP A 167 5.85 13.04 -16.41
N ASN A 168 4.71 12.67 -15.82
CA ASN A 168 4.46 11.37 -15.16
C ASN A 168 5.36 11.08 -13.94
N THR A 169 5.91 12.10 -13.29
CA THR A 169 6.55 11.94 -11.97
C THR A 169 5.55 12.19 -10.84
N VAL A 170 5.81 11.64 -9.66
CA VAL A 170 4.96 11.85 -8.49
C VAL A 170 5.22 13.25 -7.93
N ARG A 171 4.16 14.08 -7.87
CA ARG A 171 4.22 15.42 -7.29
C ARG A 171 4.04 15.38 -5.78
N GLN A 172 2.98 14.72 -5.30
CA GLN A 172 2.69 14.49 -3.89
C GLN A 172 2.04 13.11 -3.72
N ALA A 173 2.28 12.48 -2.58
CA ALA A 173 1.58 11.26 -2.17
C ALA A 173 1.56 11.16 -0.65
N GLY A 174 0.47 10.65 -0.10
CA GLY A 174 0.29 10.46 1.33
C GLY A 174 -1.16 10.17 1.70
N GLY A 175 -1.42 10.23 3.00
CA GLY A 175 -2.75 9.94 3.51
C GLY A 175 -2.81 9.86 5.02
N PHE A 176 -4.00 9.50 5.50
CA PHE A 176 -4.21 9.22 6.92
C PHE A 176 -5.19 8.06 7.11
N ILE A 177 -5.12 7.45 8.28
CA ILE A 177 -6.09 6.51 8.82
C ILE A 177 -6.44 6.98 10.23
N ILE A 178 -7.71 7.27 10.48
CA ILE A 178 -8.23 7.65 11.79
C ILE A 178 -9.21 6.58 12.22
N GLN A 179 -9.10 6.09 13.46
CA GLN A 179 -9.89 4.98 13.97
C GLN A 179 -10.49 5.33 15.31
N LEU A 180 -11.76 5.01 15.49
CA LEU A 180 -12.44 5.11 16.77
C LEU A 180 -12.18 3.84 17.60
N MET A 181 -11.81 4.04 18.85
CA MET A 181 -11.61 2.95 19.79
C MET A 181 -12.96 2.50 20.37
N PRO A 182 -13.05 1.26 20.89
CA PRO A 182 -14.26 0.82 21.55
C PRO A 182 -14.69 1.78 22.68
N PHE A 183 -16.00 2.04 22.75
CA PHE A 183 -16.61 2.92 23.78
C PHE A 183 -16.29 4.41 23.59
N THR A 184 -15.87 4.86 22.41
CA THR A 184 -15.76 6.29 22.10
C THR A 184 -17.15 6.96 22.32
N PRO A 185 -17.23 8.08 23.06
CA PRO A 185 -18.48 8.80 23.26
C PRO A 185 -19.09 9.29 21.93
N ASP A 186 -20.43 9.19 21.81
CA ASP A 186 -21.14 9.61 20.60
C ASP A 186 -20.86 11.07 20.21
N GLU A 187 -20.69 11.96 21.19
CA GLU A 187 -20.34 13.37 20.98
C GLU A 187 -18.99 13.54 20.27
N VAL A 188 -18.01 12.67 20.57
CA VAL A 188 -16.70 12.65 19.90
C VAL A 188 -16.83 12.14 18.47
N VAL A 189 -17.67 11.12 18.26
CA VAL A 189 -17.96 10.56 16.93
C VAL A 189 -18.57 11.62 16.04
N ASP A 190 -19.65 12.26 16.48
CA ASP A 190 -20.39 13.30 15.73
C ASP A 190 -19.49 14.50 15.40
N ALA A 191 -18.68 14.94 16.36
CA ALA A 191 -17.75 16.04 16.17
C ALA A 191 -16.65 15.70 15.16
N LEU A 192 -16.11 14.47 15.21
CA LEU A 192 -15.08 14.00 14.27
C LEU A 192 -15.64 13.85 12.85
N GLU A 193 -16.83 13.26 12.70
CA GLU A 193 -17.49 13.13 11.38
C GLU A 193 -17.73 14.51 10.74
N LYS A 194 -18.21 15.45 11.52
CA LYS A 194 -18.36 16.84 11.06
C LYS A 194 -17.02 17.42 10.61
N LYS A 195 -15.98 17.30 11.43
CA LYS A 195 -14.65 17.84 11.12
C LYS A 195 -14.10 17.23 9.84
N ILE A 196 -14.18 15.90 9.66
CA ILE A 196 -13.70 15.20 8.45
C ILE A 196 -14.46 15.66 7.19
N SER A 197 -15.74 15.97 7.32
CA SER A 197 -16.55 16.44 6.16
C SER A 197 -16.18 17.87 5.70
N GLU A 198 -15.51 18.64 6.54
CA GLU A 198 -15.17 20.05 6.29
C GLU A 198 -13.71 20.25 5.82
N ILE A 199 -12.85 19.24 5.93
CA ILE A 199 -11.42 19.38 5.58
C ILE A 199 -11.18 19.32 4.06
N ALA A 200 -10.08 19.96 3.64
CA ALA A 200 -9.57 19.83 2.28
C ALA A 200 -9.13 18.39 1.97
N SER A 201 -9.01 18.05 0.69
CA SER A 201 -8.48 16.75 0.31
C SER A 201 -7.03 16.57 0.77
N VAL A 202 -6.61 15.32 1.02
CA VAL A 202 -5.22 15.01 1.41
C VAL A 202 -4.21 15.59 0.42
N THR A 203 -4.51 15.52 -0.88
CA THR A 203 -3.60 16.03 -1.92
C THR A 203 -3.48 17.55 -1.87
N GLU A 204 -4.54 18.28 -1.55
CA GLU A 204 -4.50 19.72 -1.35
C GLU A 204 -3.69 20.08 -0.11
N MET A 205 -3.90 19.42 1.02
CA MET A 205 -3.13 19.62 2.24
C MET A 205 -1.62 19.37 2.01
N LEU A 206 -1.27 18.29 1.32
CA LEU A 206 0.13 17.98 0.98
C LEU A 206 0.73 18.98 -0.01
N GLU A 207 -0.05 19.51 -0.94
CA GLU A 207 0.41 20.52 -1.90
C GLU A 207 0.66 21.87 -1.23
N GLU A 208 -0.08 22.20 -0.20
CA GLU A 208 0.16 23.37 0.67
C GLU A 208 1.42 23.22 1.54
N GLY A 209 2.04 22.04 1.53
CA GLY A 209 3.26 21.73 2.27
C GLY A 209 3.03 21.25 3.69
N ASN A 210 1.81 20.86 4.04
CA ASN A 210 1.52 20.31 5.36
C ASN A 210 2.26 18.97 5.57
N THR A 211 2.87 18.83 6.74
CA THR A 211 3.47 17.58 7.21
C THR A 211 2.41 16.63 7.75
N PRO A 212 2.71 15.33 7.92
CA PRO A 212 1.79 14.38 8.56
C PRO A 212 1.25 14.86 9.91
N GLU A 213 2.11 15.47 10.74
CA GLU A 213 1.70 16.04 12.02
C GLU A 213 0.72 17.20 11.83
N GLN A 214 0.96 18.10 10.88
CA GLN A 214 0.08 19.22 10.58
C GLN A 214 -1.26 18.76 10.01
N ILE A 215 -1.27 17.70 9.18
CA ILE A 215 -2.50 17.09 8.70
C ILE A 215 -3.32 16.54 9.87
N LEU A 216 -2.69 15.81 10.80
CA LEU A 216 -3.37 15.36 12.02
C LEU A 216 -3.81 16.51 12.92
N GLU A 217 -3.04 17.58 13.03
CA GLU A 217 -3.41 18.78 13.80
C GLU A 217 -4.64 19.48 13.22
N ILE A 218 -4.73 19.59 11.89
CA ILE A 218 -5.91 20.14 11.21
C ILE A 218 -7.17 19.34 11.55
N ILE A 219 -7.07 18.01 11.66
CA ILE A 219 -8.21 17.14 11.86
C ILE A 219 -8.52 16.95 13.35
N LEU A 220 -7.50 16.74 14.17
CA LEU A 220 -7.62 16.27 15.55
C LEU A 220 -7.15 17.26 16.61
N GLY A 221 -6.66 18.44 16.24
CA GLY A 221 -6.18 19.44 17.19
C GLY A 221 -7.20 19.84 18.24
N ASP A 222 -8.47 20.01 17.83
CA ASP A 222 -9.59 20.31 18.74
C ASP A 222 -9.94 19.16 19.70
N PHE A 223 -9.42 17.95 19.44
CA PHE A 223 -9.64 16.74 20.27
C PHE A 223 -8.46 16.43 21.21
N GLY A 224 -7.50 17.35 21.38
CA GLY A 224 -6.33 17.12 22.21
C GLY A 224 -5.39 16.09 21.58
N LEU A 225 -4.92 16.39 20.36
CA LEU A 225 -3.97 15.55 19.63
C LEU A 225 -2.68 15.33 20.41
N GLU A 226 -2.25 14.08 20.53
CA GLU A 226 -0.98 13.66 21.09
C GLU A 226 -0.21 12.82 20.06
N ILE A 227 0.92 13.32 19.58
CA ILE A 227 1.83 12.53 18.73
C ILE A 227 2.56 11.51 19.61
N THR A 228 2.39 10.25 19.32
CA THR A 228 2.96 9.15 20.13
C THR A 228 4.25 8.59 19.55
N ASP A 229 4.41 8.63 18.23
CA ASP A 229 5.58 8.06 17.56
C ASP A 229 5.74 8.60 16.14
N THR A 230 6.97 8.55 15.61
CA THR A 230 7.31 8.86 14.23
C THR A 230 8.27 7.81 13.70
N LEU A 231 7.89 7.13 12.60
CA LEU A 231 8.67 6.05 12.00
C LEU A 231 9.06 6.41 10.57
N PRO A 232 10.30 6.10 10.14
CA PRO A 232 10.65 6.22 8.73
C PRO A 232 9.75 5.30 7.90
N ALA A 233 9.48 5.70 6.66
CA ALA A 233 8.77 4.87 5.70
C ALA A 233 9.57 4.80 4.40
N ALA A 234 9.67 3.62 3.79
CA ALA A 234 10.45 3.43 2.58
C ALA A 234 9.90 2.30 1.69
N PHE A 235 10.04 2.48 0.37
CA PHE A 235 9.93 1.35 -0.54
C PHE A 235 11.17 0.48 -0.36
N GLN A 236 10.99 -0.74 0.12
CA GLN A 236 12.12 -1.63 0.40
C GLN A 236 11.82 -3.05 -0.06
N CYS A 237 12.62 -3.53 -1.01
CA CYS A 237 12.56 -4.91 -1.45
C CYS A 237 13.81 -5.66 -0.95
N ASP A 238 13.57 -6.76 -0.24
CA ASP A 238 14.58 -7.64 0.33
C ASP A 238 14.93 -8.82 -0.59
N CYS A 239 14.70 -8.68 -1.91
CA CYS A 239 15.08 -9.70 -2.88
C CYS A 239 16.60 -9.81 -3.00
N SER A 240 17.08 -11.03 -3.19
CA SER A 240 18.49 -11.33 -3.46
C SER A 240 18.60 -12.49 -4.43
N LYS A 241 19.79 -12.68 -5.03
CA LYS A 241 20.05 -13.81 -5.94
C LYS A 241 19.79 -15.14 -5.23
N GLU A 242 20.13 -15.25 -3.94
CA GLU A 242 19.93 -16.44 -3.11
C GLU A 242 18.45 -16.73 -2.87
N ARG A 243 17.62 -15.69 -2.67
CA ARG A 243 16.15 -15.86 -2.52
C ARG A 243 15.51 -16.31 -3.83
N VAL A 244 15.92 -15.72 -4.95
CA VAL A 244 15.43 -16.11 -6.28
C VAL A 244 15.88 -17.53 -6.61
N SER A 245 17.15 -17.89 -6.32
CA SER A 245 17.69 -19.24 -6.48
C SER A 245 16.85 -20.28 -5.71
N ARG A 246 16.51 -19.99 -4.45
CA ARG A 246 15.62 -20.85 -3.67
C ARG A 246 14.23 -21.01 -4.29
N ALA A 247 13.67 -19.94 -4.85
CA ALA A 247 12.39 -20.02 -5.54
C ALA A 247 12.49 -20.89 -6.82
N ILE A 248 13.55 -20.75 -7.61
CA ILE A 248 13.80 -21.61 -8.78
C ILE A 248 13.93 -23.08 -8.36
N SER A 249 14.62 -23.36 -7.24
CA SER A 249 14.77 -24.73 -6.72
C SER A 249 13.47 -25.39 -6.30
N THR A 250 12.36 -24.64 -6.16
CA THR A 250 11.02 -25.20 -5.88
C THR A 250 10.23 -25.61 -7.13
N LEU A 251 10.74 -25.30 -8.31
CA LEU A 251 10.15 -25.75 -9.57
C LEU A 251 10.14 -27.29 -9.66
N SER A 252 9.22 -27.81 -10.45
CA SER A 252 9.23 -29.24 -10.72
C SER A 252 10.55 -29.66 -11.41
N LYS A 253 11.01 -30.90 -11.16
CA LYS A 253 12.23 -31.39 -11.82
C LYS A 253 12.15 -31.32 -13.35
N LYS A 254 10.94 -31.53 -13.87
CA LYS A 254 10.69 -31.46 -15.32
C LYS A 254 10.90 -30.03 -15.84
N ASP A 255 10.27 -29.03 -15.17
CA ASP A 255 10.36 -27.63 -15.62
C ASP A 255 11.82 -27.15 -15.55
N LEU A 256 12.55 -27.54 -14.48
CA LEU A 256 13.95 -27.18 -14.32
C LEU A 256 14.83 -27.87 -15.39
N ASP A 257 14.53 -29.14 -15.73
CA ASP A 257 15.22 -29.87 -16.80
C ASP A 257 14.97 -29.24 -18.17
N ASP A 258 13.74 -28.82 -18.43
CA ASP A 258 13.39 -28.16 -19.69
C ASP A 258 14.22 -26.86 -19.83
N ILE A 259 14.28 -26.03 -18.78
CA ILE A 259 15.09 -24.80 -18.75
C ILE A 259 16.60 -25.11 -18.96
N ILE A 260 17.14 -26.13 -18.29
CA ILE A 260 18.55 -26.53 -18.42
C ILE A 260 18.86 -27.04 -19.84
N ASN A 261 17.93 -27.78 -20.45
CA ASN A 261 18.12 -28.35 -21.78
C ASN A 261 18.04 -27.33 -22.91
N ASP A 262 17.40 -26.17 -22.68
CA ASP A 262 17.43 -25.04 -23.61
C ASP A 262 18.86 -24.49 -23.78
N GLY A 263 19.74 -24.73 -22.79
CA GLY A 263 21.17 -24.44 -22.89
C GLY A 263 21.53 -22.97 -22.84
N GLU A 264 20.58 -22.10 -22.47
CA GLU A 264 20.76 -20.65 -22.38
C GLU A 264 20.65 -20.17 -20.92
N ALA A 265 21.37 -19.08 -20.59
CA ALA A 265 21.22 -18.41 -19.30
C ALA A 265 19.81 -17.79 -19.20
N ILE A 266 19.22 -17.83 -18.02
CA ILE A 266 17.91 -17.23 -17.79
C ILE A 266 17.99 -15.92 -17.00
N GLU A 267 17.10 -14.99 -17.32
CA GLU A 267 16.86 -13.80 -16.52
C GLU A 267 15.54 -13.96 -15.75
N VAL A 268 15.61 -13.76 -14.43
CA VAL A 268 14.44 -13.75 -13.55
C VAL A 268 14.32 -12.38 -12.91
N LYS A 269 13.18 -11.73 -13.11
CA LYS A 269 12.90 -10.42 -12.50
C LYS A 269 12.11 -10.56 -11.20
N CYS A 270 12.50 -9.80 -10.19
CA CYS A 270 11.71 -9.67 -8.97
C CYS A 270 10.41 -8.94 -9.28
N GLN A 271 9.26 -9.53 -8.97
CA GLN A 271 7.97 -8.89 -9.21
C GLN A 271 7.78 -7.59 -8.42
N PHE A 272 8.40 -7.45 -7.24
CA PHE A 272 8.23 -6.27 -6.38
C PHE A 272 9.06 -5.05 -6.79
N CYS A 273 10.26 -5.23 -7.34
CA CYS A 273 11.17 -4.12 -7.67
C CYS A 273 11.81 -4.23 -9.05
N ASN A 274 11.35 -5.14 -9.88
CA ASN A 274 11.83 -5.38 -11.26
C ASN A 274 13.34 -5.63 -11.40
N LYS A 275 14.08 -5.80 -10.29
CA LYS A 275 15.50 -6.12 -10.34
C LYS A 275 15.71 -7.47 -11.03
N ALA A 276 16.56 -7.47 -12.06
CA ALA A 276 16.89 -8.66 -12.82
C ALA A 276 18.02 -9.46 -12.14
N TYR A 277 17.89 -10.78 -12.17
CA TYR A 277 18.88 -11.75 -11.71
C TYR A 277 19.15 -12.75 -12.83
N HIS A 278 20.43 -12.92 -13.18
CA HIS A 278 20.85 -13.83 -14.23
C HIS A 278 21.39 -15.12 -13.61
N PHE A 279 21.01 -16.25 -14.18
CA PHE A 279 21.45 -17.57 -13.77
C PHE A 279 22.02 -18.31 -14.98
N GLU A 280 23.28 -18.70 -14.86
CA GLU A 280 23.97 -19.52 -15.86
C GLU A 280 23.46 -20.97 -15.78
N VAL A 281 23.58 -21.72 -16.90
CA VAL A 281 23.11 -23.10 -16.98
C VAL A 281 23.75 -23.99 -15.90
N ASP A 282 24.99 -23.73 -15.54
CA ASP A 282 25.67 -24.51 -14.50
C ASP A 282 25.14 -24.22 -13.10
N GLU A 283 24.71 -22.96 -12.82
CA GLU A 283 24.04 -22.62 -11.56
C GLU A 283 22.68 -23.35 -11.48
N LEU A 284 21.94 -23.43 -12.59
CA LEU A 284 20.65 -24.14 -12.66
C LEU A 284 20.82 -25.65 -12.42
N LYS A 285 21.89 -26.27 -12.97
CA LYS A 285 22.23 -27.68 -12.72
C LYS A 285 22.54 -27.94 -11.24
N GLU A 286 23.15 -26.97 -10.54
CA GLU A 286 23.42 -27.08 -9.10
C GLU A 286 22.13 -27.03 -8.26
N MET A 287 21.16 -26.22 -8.66
CA MET A 287 19.85 -26.10 -8.00
C MET A 287 18.97 -27.34 -8.16
N ARG A 288 19.25 -28.19 -9.17
CA ARG A 288 18.53 -29.43 -9.44
C ARG A 288 18.84 -30.54 -8.44
N LYS A 289 19.96 -30.44 -7.71
CA LYS A 289 20.40 -31.46 -6.74
C LYS A 289 19.52 -31.47 -5.50
#